data_a3b9924a2b638c953a4353ff7ed8335f
#
_entry.id   a3b9924a2b638c953a4353ff7ed8335f
#
_cell.length_a   1.000
_cell.length_b   1.000
_cell.length_c   1.000
_cell.angle_alpha   90.00
_cell.angle_beta   90.00
_cell.angle_gamma   90.00
#
_symmetry.space_group_name_H-M   'P 1'
#
loop_
_entity.id
_entity.type
_entity.pdbx_description
1 polymer ?
#
loop_
_entity_poly.entity_id
_entity_poly.type
_entity_poly.pdbx_seq_one_letter_code
_entity_poly.pdbx_strand_id
1 'polypeptide(L)'
;ATHDTEQVTTPRVSPHDERDYRVLTLDNGLTALLVSDSEADKAAASLNVDVGSAQDPDDLPGLAHYLEHMLFLGTESYPEADAYQSYLTRHGGQHNAFTASQDTNYFFSIEPDALSGALDRFSRFFVNPLFNADRLENERKVVHSEYIARKRNEGRRRNDVLNQLLNPEHPTTGFSVGSRETLADRPEGEPGLRERIQHFYRDHYGAHVMHLSVVAPQPLDELETLVREN
;
A
#
# COMPACT_ATOMS: atom_id res chain seq x y z
N ALA A 1 10.15 -20.14 -29.81
CA ALA A 1 9.21 -19.24 -29.17
C ALA A 1 8.16 -20.11 -28.47
N THR A 2 8.39 -20.45 -27.21
CA THR A 2 7.41 -21.09 -26.33
C THR A 2 6.65 -19.95 -25.67
N HIS A 3 5.40 -19.75 -26.10
CA HIS A 3 4.44 -18.98 -25.30
C HIS A 3 4.23 -19.76 -24.00
N ASP A 4 4.77 -19.24 -22.89
CA ASP A 4 4.36 -19.65 -21.55
C ASP A 4 2.87 -19.31 -21.44
N THR A 5 2.06 -20.35 -21.30
CA THR A 5 0.63 -20.23 -21.03
C THR A 5 0.50 -19.65 -19.64
N GLU A 6 0.05 -18.40 -19.52
CA GLU A 6 -0.40 -17.80 -18.26
C GLU A 6 -1.28 -18.82 -17.52
N GLN A 7 -0.85 -19.23 -16.33
CA GLN A 7 -1.66 -20.10 -15.49
C GLN A 7 -2.79 -19.27 -14.89
N VAL A 8 -3.92 -19.21 -15.60
CA VAL A 8 -5.18 -18.76 -15.00
C VAL A 8 -5.66 -19.84 -14.04
N THR A 9 -5.48 -19.59 -12.74
CA THR A 9 -5.98 -20.49 -11.70
C THR A 9 -7.35 -20.00 -11.23
N THR A 10 -8.36 -20.86 -11.30
CA THR A 10 -9.68 -20.57 -10.74
C THR A 10 -9.62 -20.81 -9.24
N PRO A 11 -9.95 -19.82 -8.39
CA PRO A 11 -9.99 -20.02 -6.95
C PRO A 11 -11.09 -21.00 -6.56
N ARG A 12 -10.92 -21.68 -5.42
CA ARG A 12 -11.96 -22.51 -4.87
C ARG A 12 -13.04 -21.64 -4.23
N VAL A 13 -14.24 -21.64 -4.81
CA VAL A 13 -15.39 -20.85 -4.35
C VAL A 13 -16.49 -21.73 -3.76
N SER A 14 -17.34 -21.15 -2.92
CA SER A 14 -18.53 -21.82 -2.39
C SER A 14 -19.52 -22.11 -3.52
N PRO A 15 -20.25 -23.26 -3.48
CA PRO A 15 -21.34 -23.53 -4.43
C PRO A 15 -22.52 -22.53 -4.39
N HIS A 16 -22.58 -21.71 -3.34
CA HIS A 16 -23.60 -20.67 -3.15
C HIS A 16 -23.08 -19.26 -3.47
N ASP A 17 -21.87 -19.16 -4.00
CA ASP A 17 -21.27 -17.89 -4.40
C ASP A 17 -21.57 -17.66 -5.89
N GLU A 18 -22.30 -16.60 -6.19
CA GLU A 18 -22.76 -16.26 -7.54
C GLU A 18 -21.80 -15.31 -8.28
N ARG A 19 -20.69 -14.92 -7.64
CA ARG A 19 -19.68 -14.06 -8.23
C ARG A 19 -18.74 -14.84 -9.14
N ASP A 20 -18.22 -14.15 -10.16
CA ASP A 20 -17.20 -14.69 -11.04
C ASP A 20 -15.80 -14.27 -10.58
N TYR A 21 -14.84 -15.19 -10.70
CA TYR A 21 -13.49 -15.03 -10.20
C TYR A 21 -12.44 -15.32 -11.27
N ARG A 22 -11.37 -14.53 -11.29
CA ARG A 22 -10.19 -14.79 -12.12
C ARG A 22 -8.92 -14.43 -11.33
N VAL A 23 -7.95 -15.33 -11.29
CA VAL A 23 -6.61 -15.06 -10.80
C VAL A 23 -5.66 -15.01 -11.98
N LEU A 24 -4.83 -13.98 -12.05
CA LEU A 24 -3.81 -13.83 -13.09
C LEU A 24 -2.51 -13.30 -12.49
N THR A 25 -1.41 -13.63 -13.14
CA THR A 25 -0.10 -13.05 -12.82
C THR A 25 0.35 -12.25 -14.04
N LEU A 26 0.69 -10.99 -13.81
CA LEU A 26 1.19 -10.10 -14.87
C LEU A 26 2.66 -10.40 -15.18
N ASP A 27 3.14 -9.95 -16.33
CA ASP A 27 4.53 -10.16 -16.78
C ASP A 27 5.57 -9.61 -15.81
N ASN A 28 5.22 -8.58 -15.04
CA ASN A 28 6.08 -8.00 -13.99
C ASN A 28 6.07 -8.78 -12.67
N GLY A 29 5.29 -9.87 -12.59
CA GLY A 29 5.17 -10.73 -11.40
C GLY A 29 4.05 -10.36 -10.44
N LEU A 30 3.30 -9.27 -10.67
CA LEU A 30 2.13 -8.92 -9.84
C LEU A 30 1.05 -9.98 -9.98
N THR A 31 0.54 -10.47 -8.85
CA THR A 31 -0.61 -11.38 -8.82
C THR A 31 -1.89 -10.60 -8.57
N ALA A 32 -2.90 -10.80 -9.40
CA ALA A 32 -4.19 -10.14 -9.29
C ALA A 32 -5.35 -11.12 -9.15
N LEU A 33 -6.24 -10.85 -8.20
CA LEU A 33 -7.55 -11.49 -8.05
C LEU A 33 -8.63 -10.52 -8.53
N LEU A 34 -9.36 -10.90 -9.57
CA LEU A 34 -10.50 -10.17 -10.10
C LEU A 34 -11.80 -10.85 -9.66
N VAL A 35 -12.73 -10.06 -9.18
CA VAL A 35 -14.04 -10.51 -8.74
C VAL A 35 -15.11 -9.67 -9.42
N SER A 36 -15.92 -10.31 -10.27
CA SER A 36 -17.10 -9.70 -10.87
C SER A 36 -18.32 -10.04 -10.03
N ASP A 37 -18.93 -9.02 -9.45
CA ASP A 37 -20.13 -9.11 -8.62
C ASP A 37 -21.20 -8.16 -9.17
N SER A 38 -22.13 -8.69 -9.97
CA SER A 38 -23.16 -7.90 -10.64
C SER A 38 -24.14 -7.20 -9.69
N GLU A 39 -24.15 -7.59 -8.41
CA GLU A 39 -25.00 -6.97 -7.38
C GLU A 39 -24.23 -5.93 -6.54
N ALA A 40 -22.96 -5.71 -6.82
CA ALA A 40 -22.15 -4.74 -6.07
C ALA A 40 -22.53 -3.29 -6.39
N ASP A 41 -22.90 -2.53 -5.39
CA ASP A 41 -23.18 -1.09 -5.50
C ASP A 41 -21.90 -0.24 -5.61
N LYS A 42 -20.76 -0.79 -5.24
CA LYS A 42 -19.45 -0.13 -5.24
C LYS A 42 -18.40 -1.02 -5.90
N ALA A 43 -17.42 -0.39 -6.50
CA ALA A 43 -16.17 -1.03 -6.87
C ALA A 43 -15.14 -0.81 -5.75
N ALA A 44 -14.21 -1.74 -5.59
CA ALA A 44 -13.12 -1.64 -4.64
C ALA A 44 -11.85 -2.29 -5.19
N ALA A 45 -10.70 -1.75 -4.78
CA ALA A 45 -9.41 -2.38 -5.01
C ALA A 45 -8.57 -2.35 -3.74
N SER A 46 -7.77 -3.40 -3.55
CA SER A 46 -6.82 -3.53 -2.46
C SER A 46 -5.51 -4.09 -3.01
N LEU A 47 -4.40 -3.44 -2.72
CA LEU A 47 -3.07 -3.91 -3.05
C LEU A 47 -2.28 -4.15 -1.77
N ASN A 48 -1.88 -5.38 -1.57
CA ASN A 48 -0.98 -5.79 -0.49
C ASN A 48 0.45 -5.87 -1.01
N VAL A 49 1.38 -5.30 -0.28
CA VAL A 49 2.82 -5.44 -0.50
C VAL A 49 3.37 -6.27 0.65
N ASP A 50 4.08 -7.37 0.37
CA ASP A 50 4.66 -8.26 1.38
C ASP A 50 5.92 -7.63 2.02
N VAL A 51 5.78 -6.39 2.46
CA VAL A 51 6.79 -5.56 3.12
C VAL A 51 6.11 -4.73 4.20
N GLY A 52 6.65 -4.77 5.40
CA GLY A 52 6.13 -4.02 6.54
C GLY A 52 7.24 -3.51 7.46
N SER A 53 6.91 -3.22 8.69
CA SER A 53 7.86 -2.66 9.66
C SER A 53 9.01 -3.62 10.05
N ALA A 54 8.89 -4.92 9.74
CA ALA A 54 9.99 -5.87 9.95
C ALA A 54 11.19 -5.65 9.00
N GLN A 55 10.98 -4.91 7.92
CA GLN A 55 12.03 -4.50 6.97
C GLN A 55 12.60 -3.11 7.28
N ASP A 56 12.11 -2.42 8.31
CA ASP A 56 12.67 -1.13 8.71
C ASP A 56 14.17 -1.28 9.01
N PRO A 57 15.03 -0.36 8.54
CA PRO A 57 16.41 -0.31 8.99
C PRO A 57 16.50 -0.06 10.50
N ASP A 58 17.45 -0.72 11.17
CA ASP A 58 17.64 -0.60 12.63
C ASP A 58 17.79 0.85 13.10
N ASP A 59 18.39 1.68 12.27
CA ASP A 59 18.63 3.10 12.55
C ASP A 59 17.50 4.03 12.11
N LEU A 60 16.42 3.49 11.51
CA LEU A 60 15.30 4.28 10.99
C LEU A 60 13.93 3.59 11.23
N PRO A 61 13.61 3.24 12.49
CA PRO A 61 12.35 2.55 12.81
C PRO A 61 11.13 3.40 12.47
N GLY A 62 10.13 2.79 11.81
CA GLY A 62 8.92 3.45 11.31
C GLY A 62 9.01 3.92 9.86
N LEU A 63 10.06 3.54 9.12
CA LEU A 63 10.25 3.95 7.73
C LEU A 63 9.17 3.36 6.81
N ALA A 64 8.78 2.10 6.98
CA ALA A 64 7.72 1.48 6.21
C ALA A 64 6.37 2.20 6.38
N HIS A 65 6.01 2.56 7.61
CA HIS A 65 4.81 3.35 7.90
C HIS A 65 4.90 4.77 7.32
N TYR A 66 6.07 5.38 7.39
CA TYR A 66 6.29 6.70 6.79
C TYR A 66 6.22 6.63 5.26
N LEU A 67 6.72 5.56 4.62
CA LEU A 67 6.57 5.32 3.19
C LEU A 67 5.09 5.20 2.81
N GLU A 68 4.28 4.47 3.60
CA GLU A 68 2.84 4.38 3.39
C GLU A 68 2.21 5.77 3.25
N HIS A 69 2.49 6.67 4.18
CA HIS A 69 1.99 8.05 4.13
C HIS A 69 2.46 8.82 2.89
N MET A 70 3.74 8.68 2.56
CA MET A 70 4.35 9.44 1.45
C MET A 70 3.82 9.06 0.08
N LEU A 71 3.36 7.82 -0.13
CA LEU A 71 2.81 7.39 -1.42
C LEU A 71 1.50 8.10 -1.80
N PHE A 72 0.74 8.59 -0.81
CA PHE A 72 -0.48 9.37 -1.06
C PHE A 72 -0.23 10.82 -1.52
N LEU A 73 1.01 11.31 -1.44
CA LEU A 73 1.33 12.74 -1.54
C LEU A 73 1.82 13.17 -2.94
N GLY A 74 1.32 12.51 -3.97
CA GLY A 74 1.57 12.85 -5.36
C GLY A 74 2.49 11.90 -6.10
N THR A 75 2.25 11.80 -7.38
CA THR A 75 2.99 10.97 -8.35
C THR A 75 3.40 11.82 -9.54
N GLU A 76 4.28 11.33 -10.40
CA GLU A 76 4.69 12.08 -11.61
C GLU A 76 3.50 12.40 -12.53
N SER A 77 2.53 11.47 -12.64
CA SER A 77 1.33 11.66 -13.45
C SER A 77 0.28 12.55 -12.77
N TYR A 78 0.29 12.60 -11.44
CA TYR A 78 -0.65 13.37 -10.61
C TYR A 78 0.13 14.08 -9.50
N PRO A 79 0.77 15.22 -9.80
CA PRO A 79 1.73 15.86 -8.87
C PRO A 79 1.07 16.57 -7.68
N GLU A 80 -0.23 16.90 -7.78
CA GLU A 80 -0.96 17.49 -6.67
C GLU A 80 -1.14 16.45 -5.55
N ALA A 81 -0.80 16.84 -4.33
CA ALA A 81 -0.81 15.95 -3.16
C ALA A 81 -2.19 15.36 -2.83
N ASP A 82 -3.26 16.01 -3.24
CA ASP A 82 -4.64 15.58 -3.00
C ASP A 82 -5.35 15.02 -4.26
N ALA A 83 -4.64 14.87 -5.38
CA ALA A 83 -5.22 14.44 -6.66
C ALA A 83 -5.99 13.11 -6.55
N TYR A 84 -5.41 12.13 -5.86
CA TYR A 84 -6.06 10.85 -5.63
C TYR A 84 -7.28 10.98 -4.71
N GLN A 85 -7.10 11.58 -3.54
CA GLN A 85 -8.17 11.74 -2.55
C GLN A 85 -9.33 12.58 -3.09
N SER A 86 -9.03 13.68 -3.79
CA SER A 86 -10.03 14.54 -4.42
C SER A 86 -10.82 13.81 -5.50
N TYR A 87 -10.18 12.93 -6.28
CA TYR A 87 -10.88 12.10 -7.25
C TYR A 87 -11.85 11.13 -6.58
N LEU A 88 -11.38 10.36 -5.57
CA LEU A 88 -12.22 9.42 -4.84
C LEU A 88 -13.42 10.12 -4.18
N THR A 89 -13.18 11.23 -3.48
CA THR A 89 -14.23 11.96 -2.78
C THR A 89 -15.32 12.45 -3.74
N ARG A 90 -14.96 12.96 -4.92
CA ARG A 90 -15.91 13.41 -5.95
C ARG A 90 -16.78 12.30 -6.51
N HIS A 91 -16.30 11.05 -6.46
CA HIS A 91 -16.99 9.87 -6.96
C HIS A 91 -17.48 8.95 -5.82
N GLY A 92 -17.82 9.51 -4.66
CA GLY A 92 -18.40 8.78 -3.53
C GLY A 92 -17.47 7.71 -2.95
N GLY A 93 -16.16 7.84 -3.17
CA GLY A 93 -15.15 6.87 -2.74
C GLY A 93 -14.55 7.19 -1.39
N GLN A 94 -13.88 6.19 -0.86
CA GLN A 94 -13.08 6.24 0.37
C GLN A 94 -11.78 5.48 0.14
N HIS A 95 -10.74 5.83 0.87
CA HIS A 95 -9.48 5.11 0.86
C HIS A 95 -8.89 5.02 2.26
N ASN A 96 -8.01 4.04 2.44
CA ASN A 96 -7.17 3.94 3.61
C ASN A 96 -5.94 3.08 3.29
N ALA A 97 -5.02 2.98 4.25
CA ALA A 97 -3.92 2.04 4.23
C ALA A 97 -3.56 1.62 5.65
N PHE A 98 -2.76 0.59 5.78
CA PHE A 98 -2.14 0.23 7.05
C PHE A 98 -0.80 -0.47 6.81
N THR A 99 0.14 -0.25 7.72
CA THR A 99 1.41 -0.97 7.78
C THR A 99 1.40 -1.92 8.99
N ALA A 100 1.56 -3.21 8.71
CA ALA A 100 1.75 -4.27 9.70
C ALA A 100 3.24 -4.65 9.80
N SER A 101 3.54 -5.74 10.49
CA SER A 101 4.93 -6.20 10.64
C SER A 101 5.53 -6.70 9.32
N GLN A 102 4.76 -7.45 8.52
CA GLN A 102 5.25 -8.14 7.32
C GLN A 102 4.57 -7.69 6.03
N ASP A 103 3.58 -6.82 6.12
CA ASP A 103 2.81 -6.35 4.98
C ASP A 103 2.36 -4.89 5.15
N THR A 104 2.20 -4.21 4.03
CA THR A 104 1.55 -2.90 3.93
C THR A 104 0.43 -3.00 2.91
N ASN A 105 -0.78 -2.59 3.29
CA ASN A 105 -1.95 -2.69 2.44
C ASN A 105 -2.53 -1.31 2.14
N TYR A 106 -2.88 -1.08 0.88
CA TYR A 106 -3.52 0.13 0.37
C TYR A 106 -4.85 -0.27 -0.26
N PHE A 107 -5.92 0.44 0.02
CA PHE A 107 -7.22 0.10 -0.51
C PHE A 107 -8.14 1.30 -0.68
N PHE A 108 -9.08 1.15 -1.61
CA PHE A 108 -10.14 2.14 -1.82
C PHE A 108 -11.45 1.46 -2.22
N SER A 109 -12.54 2.19 -2.05
CA SER A 109 -13.84 1.92 -2.67
C SER A 109 -14.30 3.16 -3.43
N ILE A 110 -15.13 2.97 -4.48
CA ILE A 110 -15.57 4.06 -5.35
C ILE A 110 -16.86 3.66 -6.08
N GLU A 111 -17.56 4.61 -6.70
CA GLU A 111 -18.63 4.28 -7.64
C GLU A 111 -18.08 3.51 -8.85
N PRO A 112 -18.78 2.46 -9.34
CA PRO A 112 -18.27 1.57 -10.39
C PRO A 112 -17.81 2.28 -11.67
N ASP A 113 -18.54 3.32 -12.10
CA ASP A 113 -18.21 4.08 -13.31
C ASP A 113 -16.91 4.88 -13.21
N ALA A 114 -16.41 5.08 -11.99
CA ALA A 114 -15.17 5.80 -11.73
C ALA A 114 -13.97 4.89 -11.42
N LEU A 115 -14.15 3.55 -11.47
CA LEU A 115 -13.10 2.57 -11.15
C LEU A 115 -11.83 2.76 -11.99
N SER A 116 -11.98 2.93 -13.30
CA SER A 116 -10.84 3.09 -14.22
C SER A 116 -9.93 4.26 -13.81
N GLY A 117 -10.51 5.43 -13.58
CA GLY A 117 -9.73 6.61 -13.16
C GLY A 117 -9.16 6.50 -11.75
N ALA A 118 -9.76 5.68 -10.86
CA ALA A 118 -9.22 5.39 -9.55
C ALA A 118 -8.03 4.44 -9.64
N LEU A 119 -8.13 3.37 -10.42
CA LEU A 119 -7.04 2.41 -10.65
C LEU A 119 -5.83 3.09 -11.30
N ASP A 120 -6.03 3.95 -12.31
CA ASP A 120 -4.94 4.70 -12.93
C ASP A 120 -4.17 5.55 -11.89
N ARG A 121 -4.86 6.28 -11.02
CA ARG A 121 -4.20 7.06 -9.95
C ARG A 121 -3.55 6.19 -8.90
N PHE A 122 -4.21 5.11 -8.52
CA PHE A 122 -3.75 4.17 -7.49
C PHE A 122 -2.48 3.43 -7.93
N SER A 123 -2.42 2.96 -9.18
CA SER A 123 -1.26 2.27 -9.73
C SER A 123 0.01 3.14 -9.70
N ARG A 124 -0.15 4.47 -9.86
CA ARG A 124 0.99 5.40 -9.87
C ARG A 124 1.75 5.48 -8.55
N PHE A 125 1.13 5.10 -7.44
CA PHE A 125 1.85 4.96 -6.14
C PHE A 125 2.99 3.93 -6.23
N PHE A 126 2.80 2.91 -7.05
CA PHE A 126 3.70 1.77 -7.18
C PHE A 126 4.59 1.84 -8.44
N VAL A 127 4.43 2.86 -9.26
CA VAL A 127 5.18 3.06 -10.50
C VAL A 127 6.09 4.28 -10.42
N ASN A 128 5.56 5.44 -10.04
CA ASN A 128 6.28 6.71 -10.11
C ASN A 128 5.91 7.73 -9.02
N PRO A 129 6.03 7.35 -7.72
CA PRO A 129 5.80 8.28 -6.62
C PRO A 129 6.85 9.40 -6.59
N LEU A 130 6.43 10.62 -6.26
CA LEU A 130 7.32 11.80 -6.28
C LEU A 130 8.25 11.89 -5.07
N PHE A 131 7.82 11.41 -3.90
CA PHE A 131 8.52 11.66 -2.64
C PHE A 131 8.88 13.14 -2.49
N ASN A 132 7.87 14.00 -2.59
CA ASN A 132 8.03 15.44 -2.65
C ASN A 132 8.75 15.98 -1.40
N ALA A 133 9.91 16.61 -1.60
CA ALA A 133 10.76 17.11 -0.53
C ALA A 133 10.03 18.13 0.37
N ASP A 134 9.17 18.96 -0.20
CA ASP A 134 8.40 19.99 0.54
C ASP A 134 7.35 19.39 1.49
N ARG A 135 7.01 18.10 1.31
CA ARG A 135 6.02 17.40 2.13
C ARG A 135 6.64 16.57 3.25
N LEU A 136 7.88 16.16 3.12
CA LEU A 136 8.55 15.26 4.07
C LEU A 136 8.41 15.71 5.53
N GLU A 137 8.78 16.96 5.83
CA GLU A 137 8.73 17.46 7.20
C GLU A 137 7.30 17.56 7.75
N ASN A 138 6.33 17.90 6.92
CA ASN A 138 4.93 17.97 7.34
C ASN A 138 4.40 16.58 7.64
N GLU A 139 4.70 15.59 6.79
CA GLU A 139 4.24 14.23 6.99
C GLU A 139 4.93 13.56 8.18
N ARG A 140 6.20 13.86 8.42
CA ARG A 140 6.90 13.44 9.65
C ARG A 140 6.20 13.95 10.92
N LYS A 141 5.63 15.17 10.90
CA LYS A 141 4.81 15.70 12.00
C LYS A 141 3.49 14.96 12.15
N VAL A 142 2.85 14.56 11.06
CA VAL A 142 1.62 13.76 11.07
C VAL A 142 1.89 12.42 11.72
N VAL A 143 2.89 11.67 11.26
CA VAL A 143 3.29 10.38 11.86
C VAL A 143 3.64 10.52 13.33
N HIS A 144 4.36 11.58 13.72
CA HIS A 144 4.64 11.85 15.13
C HIS A 144 3.37 12.12 15.95
N SER A 145 2.42 12.86 15.39
CA SER A 145 1.14 13.11 16.05
C SER A 145 0.34 11.82 16.26
N GLU A 146 0.38 10.91 15.30
CA GLU A 146 -0.20 9.56 15.46
C GLU A 146 0.49 8.77 16.56
N TYR A 147 1.82 8.80 16.63
CA TYR A 147 2.56 8.18 17.72
C TYR A 147 2.10 8.72 19.09
N ILE A 148 2.03 10.04 19.23
CA ILE A 148 1.57 10.67 20.49
C ILE A 148 0.13 10.26 20.84
N ALA A 149 -0.78 10.25 19.88
CA ALA A 149 -2.17 9.84 20.08
C ALA A 149 -2.27 8.37 20.52
N ARG A 150 -1.45 7.51 19.94
CA ARG A 150 -1.43 6.06 20.22
C ARG A 150 -0.69 5.70 21.52
N LYS A 151 0.18 6.56 22.05
CA LYS A 151 1.02 6.32 23.23
C LYS A 151 0.23 5.99 24.50
N ARG A 152 -1.02 6.46 24.60
CA ARG A 152 -1.91 6.20 25.74
C ARG A 152 -2.78 4.95 25.55
N ASN A 153 -2.74 4.29 24.41
CA ASN A 153 -3.52 3.08 24.16
C ASN A 153 -2.95 1.90 24.96
N GLU A 154 -3.77 1.33 25.84
CA GLU A 154 -3.33 0.25 26.76
C GLU A 154 -2.91 -1.02 26.01
N GLY A 155 -3.59 -1.38 24.92
CA GLY A 155 -3.24 -2.53 24.08
C GLY A 155 -1.83 -2.39 23.49
N ARG A 156 -1.49 -1.20 23.00
CA ARG A 156 -0.15 -0.91 22.47
C ARG A 156 0.92 -0.89 23.54
N ARG A 157 0.62 -0.32 24.70
CA ARG A 157 1.53 -0.33 25.86
C ARG A 157 1.80 -1.75 26.35
N ARG A 158 0.77 -2.61 26.38
CA ARG A 158 0.92 -4.02 26.71
C ARG A 158 1.77 -4.76 25.70
N ASN A 159 1.56 -4.50 24.40
CA ASN A 159 2.41 -5.09 23.35
C ASN A 159 3.87 -4.64 23.46
N ASP A 160 4.12 -3.38 23.80
CA ASP A 160 5.48 -2.86 24.00
C ASP A 160 6.18 -3.59 25.18
N VAL A 161 5.47 -3.77 26.30
CA VAL A 161 5.99 -4.57 27.43
C VAL A 161 6.22 -6.04 27.00
N LEU A 162 5.32 -6.62 26.21
CA LEU A 162 5.50 -7.99 25.71
C LEU A 162 6.73 -8.09 24.81
N ASN A 163 6.92 -7.14 23.90
CA ASN A 163 8.08 -7.10 22.99
C ASN A 163 9.41 -7.06 23.77
N GLN A 164 9.46 -6.38 24.93
CA GLN A 164 10.65 -6.36 25.79
C GLN A 164 10.97 -7.73 26.43
N LEU A 165 10.01 -8.66 26.45
CA LEU A 165 10.17 -10.03 26.95
C LEU A 165 10.52 -11.04 25.86
N LEU A 166 10.41 -10.63 24.60
CA LEU A 166 10.72 -11.45 23.42
C LEU A 166 12.19 -11.27 23.03
N ASN A 167 12.63 -12.07 22.06
CA ASN A 167 13.98 -11.91 21.49
C ASN A 167 14.11 -10.52 20.83
N PRO A 168 14.99 -9.63 21.31
CA PRO A 168 15.14 -8.28 20.80
C PRO A 168 15.66 -8.23 19.37
N GLU A 169 16.31 -9.30 18.88
CA GLU A 169 16.77 -9.40 17.49
C GLU A 169 15.65 -9.80 16.51
N HIS A 170 14.45 -10.12 17.02
CA HIS A 170 13.35 -10.50 16.16
C HIS A 170 12.70 -9.24 15.57
N PRO A 171 12.56 -9.12 14.24
CA PRO A 171 12.10 -7.88 13.57
C PRO A 171 10.74 -7.36 14.06
N THR A 172 9.84 -8.24 14.52
CA THR A 172 8.52 -7.84 15.00
C THR A 172 8.53 -7.15 16.36
N THR A 173 9.65 -7.14 17.08
CA THR A 173 9.78 -6.46 18.39
C THR A 173 10.16 -4.99 18.24
N GLY A 174 10.50 -4.54 17.04
CA GLY A 174 10.91 -3.18 16.74
C GLY A 174 9.78 -2.15 16.90
N PHE A 175 10.17 -0.89 17.06
CA PHE A 175 9.25 0.24 17.07
C PHE A 175 8.80 0.56 15.65
N SER A 176 7.51 0.43 15.33
CA SER A 176 6.98 0.43 13.96
C SER A 176 6.22 1.69 13.55
N VAL A 177 5.84 2.55 14.51
CA VAL A 177 5.00 3.72 14.18
C VAL A 177 5.80 4.84 13.53
N GLY A 178 7.02 5.04 13.96
CA GLY A 178 7.81 6.21 13.61
C GLY A 178 7.54 7.41 14.54
N SER A 179 8.53 8.24 14.71
CA SER A 179 8.45 9.50 15.46
C SER A 179 9.35 10.56 14.81
N ARG A 180 9.30 11.80 15.29
CA ARG A 180 10.22 12.84 14.79
C ARG A 180 11.68 12.49 15.08
N GLU A 181 11.93 11.76 16.15
CA GLU A 181 13.26 11.34 16.58
C GLU A 181 13.76 10.17 15.74
N THR A 182 12.93 9.13 15.54
CA THR A 182 13.32 7.93 14.77
C THR A 182 13.40 8.20 13.27
N LEU A 183 12.58 9.12 12.76
CA LEU A 183 12.57 9.57 11.36
C LEU A 183 13.33 10.89 11.17
N ALA A 184 14.28 11.21 12.06
CA ALA A 184 15.10 12.40 11.93
C ALA A 184 15.98 12.33 10.68
N ASP A 185 16.22 13.50 10.08
CA ASP A 185 17.19 13.59 8.99
C ASP A 185 18.62 13.33 9.52
N ARG A 186 19.50 12.93 8.62
CA ARG A 186 20.85 12.55 8.97
C ARG A 186 21.80 13.74 8.93
N PRO A 187 22.95 13.65 9.62
CA PRO A 187 24.02 14.65 9.53
C PRO A 187 24.47 14.88 8.09
N GLU A 188 25.04 16.04 7.85
CA GLU A 188 25.63 16.35 6.54
C GLU A 188 26.69 15.31 6.13
N GLY A 189 26.57 14.80 4.91
CA GLY A 189 27.44 13.75 4.37
C GLY A 189 26.85 12.33 4.45
N GLU A 190 25.71 12.13 5.13
CA GLU A 190 24.96 10.89 5.10
C GLU A 190 23.70 11.02 4.22
N PRO A 191 23.16 9.90 3.67
CA PRO A 191 21.91 9.93 2.90
C PRO A 191 20.77 10.50 3.75
N GLY A 192 20.11 11.54 3.25
CA GLY A 192 18.97 12.17 3.92
C GLY A 192 17.74 11.27 3.94
N LEU A 193 16.74 11.64 4.75
CA LEU A 193 15.50 10.85 4.91
C LEU A 193 14.81 10.58 3.56
N ARG A 194 14.78 11.56 2.65
CA ARG A 194 14.20 11.39 1.32
C ARG A 194 14.91 10.32 0.50
N GLU A 195 16.23 10.33 0.50
CA GLU A 195 17.03 9.34 -0.22
C GLU A 195 16.85 7.95 0.38
N ARG A 196 16.78 7.85 1.71
CA ARG A 196 16.54 6.60 2.44
C ARG A 196 15.18 6.00 2.12
N ILE A 197 14.11 6.80 2.07
CA ILE A 197 12.77 6.31 1.70
C ILE A 197 12.71 5.86 0.23
N GLN A 198 13.41 6.57 -0.67
CA GLN A 198 13.51 6.18 -2.07
C GLN A 198 14.30 4.88 -2.25
N HIS A 199 15.36 4.64 -1.47
CA HIS A 199 16.09 3.37 -1.45
C HIS A 199 15.19 2.24 -0.96
N PHE A 200 14.53 2.42 0.19
CA PHE A 200 13.63 1.44 0.76
C PHE A 200 12.50 1.05 -0.22
N TYR A 201 11.92 2.03 -0.90
CA TYR A 201 10.91 1.80 -1.92
C TYR A 201 11.46 0.97 -3.10
N ARG A 202 12.60 1.33 -3.66
CA ARG A 202 13.22 0.60 -4.79
C ARG A 202 13.62 -0.83 -4.43
N ASP A 203 14.09 -1.03 -3.20
CA ASP A 203 14.61 -2.32 -2.77
C ASP A 203 13.50 -3.30 -2.39
N HIS A 204 12.34 -2.81 -1.97
CA HIS A 204 11.28 -3.61 -1.39
C HIS A 204 9.96 -3.61 -2.17
N TYR A 205 9.64 -2.57 -2.95
CA TYR A 205 8.35 -2.42 -3.63
C TYR A 205 8.41 -2.93 -5.08
N GLY A 206 8.84 -4.18 -5.27
CA GLY A 206 8.78 -4.85 -6.56
C GLY A 206 7.41 -5.48 -6.81
N ALA A 207 6.93 -5.48 -8.06
CA ALA A 207 5.62 -6.04 -8.41
C ALA A 207 5.46 -7.52 -8.01
N HIS A 208 6.55 -8.30 -7.96
CA HIS A 208 6.55 -9.70 -7.59
C HIS A 208 6.22 -9.98 -6.10
N VAL A 209 6.26 -8.97 -5.25
CA VAL A 209 5.81 -9.03 -3.83
C VAL A 209 4.50 -8.28 -3.63
N MET A 210 3.75 -8.03 -4.70
CA MET A 210 2.48 -7.31 -4.67
C MET A 210 1.32 -8.21 -5.08
N HIS A 211 0.21 -8.09 -4.34
CA HIS A 211 -1.01 -8.83 -4.54
C HIS A 211 -2.20 -7.86 -4.63
N LEU A 212 -2.78 -7.75 -5.83
CA LEU A 212 -3.92 -6.89 -6.11
C LEU A 212 -5.22 -7.68 -6.04
N SER A 213 -6.24 -7.13 -5.41
CA SER A 213 -7.62 -7.63 -5.50
C SER A 213 -8.53 -6.52 -6.00
N VAL A 214 -9.35 -6.80 -7.01
CA VAL A 214 -10.35 -5.87 -7.54
C VAL A 214 -11.71 -6.52 -7.52
N VAL A 215 -12.69 -5.86 -6.92
CA VAL A 215 -14.10 -6.29 -6.88
C VAL A 215 -14.97 -5.20 -7.49
N ALA A 216 -15.80 -5.56 -8.46
CA ALA A 216 -16.67 -4.58 -9.12
C ALA A 216 -17.80 -5.28 -9.88
N PRO A 217 -18.88 -4.56 -10.28
CA PRO A 217 -19.96 -5.14 -11.09
C PRO A 217 -19.57 -5.40 -12.55
N GLN A 218 -18.48 -4.83 -13.05
CA GLN A 218 -17.99 -5.04 -14.40
C GLN A 218 -17.63 -6.51 -14.65
N PRO A 219 -17.77 -7.00 -15.90
CA PRO A 219 -17.34 -8.33 -16.29
C PRO A 219 -15.84 -8.54 -16.11
N LEU A 220 -15.41 -9.79 -15.87
CA LEU A 220 -13.99 -10.12 -15.65
C LEU A 220 -13.06 -9.66 -16.77
N ASP A 221 -13.49 -9.73 -18.04
CA ASP A 221 -12.66 -9.30 -19.19
C ASP A 221 -12.40 -7.78 -19.17
N GLU A 222 -13.37 -6.99 -18.72
CA GLU A 222 -13.21 -5.56 -18.53
C GLU A 222 -12.26 -5.26 -17.37
N LEU A 223 -12.45 -5.95 -16.22
CA LEU A 223 -11.56 -5.80 -15.06
C LEU A 223 -10.12 -6.20 -15.39
N GLU A 224 -9.91 -7.28 -16.16
CA GLU A 224 -8.59 -7.69 -16.60
C GLU A 224 -7.95 -6.63 -17.49
N THR A 225 -8.71 -6.07 -18.44
CA THR A 225 -8.23 -4.97 -19.29
C THR A 225 -7.79 -3.78 -18.45
N LEU A 226 -8.61 -3.34 -17.48
CA LEU A 226 -8.28 -2.23 -16.59
C LEU A 226 -7.01 -2.48 -15.77
N VAL A 227 -6.81 -3.71 -15.30
CA VAL A 227 -5.61 -4.05 -14.51
C VAL A 227 -4.36 -4.13 -15.37
N ARG A 228 -4.48 -4.62 -16.62
CA ARG A 228 -3.32 -4.70 -17.55
C ARG A 228 -2.88 -3.35 -18.11
N GLU A 229 -3.79 -2.39 -18.22
CA GLU A 229 -3.52 -1.04 -18.73
C GLU A 229 -2.86 -0.12 -17.69
N ASN A 230 -2.95 -0.47 -16.41
CA ASN A 230 -2.48 0.32 -15.29
C ASN A 230 -1.31 -0.34 -14.54
#